data_4f1e9130a43f193ac3de6d83a511dc1c
#
_entry.id   4f1e9130a43f193ac3de6d83a511dc1c
#
_cell.length_a   1.000
_cell.length_b   1.000
_cell.length_c   1.000
_cell.angle_alpha   90.00
_cell.angle_beta   90.00
_cell.angle_gamma   90.00
#
_symmetry.space_group_name_H-M   'P 1'
#
loop_
_entity.id
_entity.type
_entity.pdbx_description
1 polymer ?
#
loop_
_entity_poly.entity_id
_entity_poly.type
_entity_poly.pdbx_seq_one_letter_code
_entity_poly.pdbx_strand_id
1 'polypeptide(L)'
;MAEHYEQVIATDVSEAQLKCATPHPRVKYLHTPLSLPDDEIVRLIGGEGSVDLVTVALAVHWFDLPTFYPLVTRLLRKPGGVFVIWGYHVPTVSPTIDPLMKRFLHTTLPFWNEKIQLAFDGYKTLPFPFESVGLGCEGQPVSLDIPKKISFDRFLRMLRSWSLVATAKDQGIDLLSEEVVKEFETAWGGPQVIASVTYKGFMLAGKVKL
;
A
#
# COMPACT_ATOMS: atom_id res chain seq x y z
N MET A 1 10.64 7.17 6.20
CA MET A 1 9.88 7.58 7.41
C MET A 1 10.80 7.63 8.63
N ALA A 2 11.38 6.53 9.09
CA ALA A 2 12.19 6.50 10.32
C ALA A 2 13.43 7.43 10.34
N GLU A 3 13.90 7.87 9.20
CA GLU A 3 15.00 8.86 9.11
C GLU A 3 14.52 10.29 9.34
N HIS A 4 13.22 10.56 9.16
CA HIS A 4 12.63 11.91 9.22
C HIS A 4 11.80 12.16 10.48
N TYR A 5 11.47 11.10 11.25
CA TYR A 5 10.68 11.18 12.47
C TYR A 5 11.42 10.57 13.63
N GLU A 6 11.22 11.12 14.82
CA GLU A 6 11.83 10.61 16.06
C GLU A 6 11.30 9.20 16.39
N GLN A 7 10.00 8.98 16.16
CA GLN A 7 9.33 7.71 16.36
C GLN A 7 8.36 7.44 15.21
N VAL A 8 8.31 6.20 14.77
CA VAL A 8 7.32 5.70 13.83
C VAL A 8 6.58 4.53 14.47
N ILE A 9 5.26 4.53 14.40
CA ILE A 9 4.43 3.40 14.80
C ILE A 9 3.86 2.80 13.52
N ALA A 10 4.22 1.55 13.24
CA ALA A 10 3.71 0.79 12.12
C ALA A 10 2.70 -0.23 12.61
N THR A 11 1.50 -0.21 12.05
CA THR A 11 0.41 -1.11 12.44
C THR A 11 -0.01 -1.99 11.29
N ASP A 12 -0.38 -3.23 11.59
CA ASP A 12 -0.99 -4.15 10.63
C ASP A 12 -1.97 -5.08 11.36
N VAL A 13 -2.99 -5.54 10.64
CA VAL A 13 -3.94 -6.56 11.11
C VAL A 13 -3.34 -7.97 11.05
N SER A 14 -2.26 -8.15 10.31
CA SER A 14 -1.57 -9.44 10.10
C SER A 14 -0.30 -9.52 10.94
N GLU A 15 -0.31 -10.36 11.96
CA GLU A 15 0.91 -10.69 12.71
C GLU A 15 2.03 -11.25 11.82
N ALA A 16 1.67 -12.00 10.77
CA ALA A 16 2.63 -12.58 9.84
C ALA A 16 3.40 -11.49 9.08
N GLN A 17 2.71 -10.42 8.66
CA GLN A 17 3.33 -9.26 8.03
C GLN A 17 4.27 -8.54 9.00
N LEU A 18 3.84 -8.34 10.23
CA LEU A 18 4.67 -7.69 11.25
C LEU A 18 5.93 -8.49 11.60
N LYS A 19 5.83 -9.83 11.64
CA LYS A 19 6.99 -10.71 11.87
C LYS A 19 8.03 -10.64 10.74
N CYS A 20 7.61 -10.29 9.53
CA CYS A 20 8.50 -10.10 8.37
C CYS A 20 9.06 -8.66 8.26
N ALA A 21 8.63 -7.75 9.13
CA ALA A 21 9.04 -6.37 9.08
C ALA A 21 10.52 -6.20 9.48
N THR A 22 11.21 -5.29 8.81
CA THR A 22 12.62 -5.01 9.11
C THR A 22 12.73 -4.27 10.45
N PRO A 23 13.46 -4.79 11.45
CA PRO A 23 13.66 -4.09 12.70
C PRO A 23 14.37 -2.76 12.50
N HIS A 24 13.90 -1.73 13.22
CA HIS A 24 14.53 -0.41 13.20
C HIS A 24 14.35 0.27 14.58
N PRO A 25 15.37 0.93 15.14
CA PRO A 25 15.32 1.46 16.52
C PRO A 25 14.25 2.54 16.74
N ARG A 26 13.82 3.23 15.68
CA ARG A 26 12.77 4.25 15.75
C ARG A 26 11.39 3.74 15.29
N VAL A 27 11.24 2.45 14.99
CA VAL A 27 9.97 1.89 14.53
C VAL A 27 9.43 0.90 15.55
N LYS A 28 8.26 1.20 16.07
CA LYS A 28 7.48 0.27 16.91
C LYS A 28 6.42 -0.39 16.04
N TYR A 29 6.42 -1.72 15.99
CA TYR A 29 5.43 -2.50 15.28
C TYR A 29 4.31 -2.92 16.22
N LEU A 30 3.05 -2.70 15.85
CA LEU A 30 1.88 -3.03 16.64
C LEU A 30 0.89 -3.85 15.82
N HIS A 31 0.48 -4.97 16.39
CA HIS A 31 -0.65 -5.74 15.85
C HIS A 31 -1.96 -5.03 16.25
N THR A 32 -2.76 -4.66 15.27
CA THR A 32 -4.04 -3.98 15.44
C THR A 32 -5.15 -4.79 14.76
N PRO A 33 -5.64 -5.88 15.40
CA PRO A 33 -6.72 -6.68 14.83
C PRO A 33 -8.00 -5.85 14.71
N LEU A 34 -8.89 -6.22 13.77
CA LEU A 34 -10.14 -5.51 13.52
C LEU A 34 -11.07 -5.44 14.75
N SER A 35 -10.85 -6.30 15.72
CA SER A 35 -11.61 -6.31 17.00
C SER A 35 -11.08 -5.31 18.03
N LEU A 36 -9.93 -4.66 17.76
CA LEU A 36 -9.36 -3.71 18.72
C LEU A 36 -10.16 -2.40 18.72
N PRO A 37 -10.67 -1.96 19.88
CA PRO A 37 -11.42 -0.71 19.97
C PRO A 37 -10.58 0.51 19.64
N ASP A 38 -11.18 1.54 19.04
CA ASP A 38 -10.50 2.79 18.67
C ASP A 38 -9.84 3.46 19.88
N ASP A 39 -10.47 3.46 21.05
CA ASP A 39 -9.89 4.03 22.28
C ASP A 39 -8.61 3.33 22.69
N GLU A 40 -8.53 2.03 22.48
CA GLU A 40 -7.31 1.28 22.74
C GLU A 40 -6.24 1.57 21.69
N ILE A 41 -6.62 1.70 20.42
CA ILE A 41 -5.68 2.13 19.36
C ILE A 41 -5.10 3.50 19.70
N VAL A 42 -5.94 4.47 20.07
CA VAL A 42 -5.51 5.82 20.46
C VAL A 42 -4.52 5.75 21.61
N ARG A 43 -4.83 4.97 22.67
CA ARG A 43 -3.95 4.79 23.84
C ARG A 43 -2.60 4.17 23.46
N LEU A 44 -2.59 3.14 22.61
CA LEU A 44 -1.37 2.42 22.18
C LEU A 44 -0.45 3.28 21.33
N ILE A 45 -1.02 4.22 20.55
CA ILE A 45 -0.28 5.13 19.66
C ILE A 45 0.32 6.32 20.45
N GLY A 46 -0.25 6.67 21.60
CA GLY A 46 0.29 7.73 22.42
C GLY A 46 -0.74 8.77 22.85
N GLY A 47 -2.01 8.55 22.59
CA GLY A 47 -3.11 9.43 22.98
C GLY A 47 -3.66 10.27 21.82
N GLU A 48 -4.68 11.05 22.12
CA GLU A 48 -5.29 11.97 21.16
C GLU A 48 -4.32 13.12 20.81
N GLY A 49 -4.31 13.50 19.54
CA GLY A 49 -3.48 14.61 19.06
C GLY A 49 -1.99 14.37 19.16
N SER A 50 -1.54 13.11 19.33
CA SER A 50 -0.13 12.77 19.54
C SER A 50 0.68 12.55 18.25
N VAL A 51 0.01 12.53 17.09
CA VAL A 51 0.62 12.11 15.82
C VAL A 51 0.73 13.27 14.85
N ASP A 52 1.90 13.51 14.30
CA ASP A 52 2.15 14.53 13.28
C ASP A 52 1.68 14.09 11.89
N LEU A 53 1.83 12.80 11.60
CA LEU A 53 1.54 12.22 10.30
C LEU A 53 0.94 10.82 10.44
N VAL A 54 -0.24 10.61 9.86
CA VAL A 54 -0.79 9.28 9.62
C VAL A 54 -0.64 8.96 8.13
N THR A 55 -0.14 7.76 7.80
CA THR A 55 -0.07 7.31 6.41
C THR A 55 -0.73 5.94 6.24
N VAL A 56 -1.43 5.76 5.12
CA VAL A 56 -1.99 4.48 4.70
C VAL A 56 -1.50 4.14 3.31
N ALA A 57 -0.78 3.02 3.20
CA ALA A 57 -0.20 2.55 1.95
C ALA A 57 -0.97 1.34 1.41
N LEU A 58 -1.63 1.47 0.27
CA LEU A 58 -2.37 0.40 -0.43
C LEU A 58 -3.33 -0.42 0.46
N ALA A 59 -3.91 0.19 1.48
CA ALA A 59 -4.75 -0.51 2.45
C ALA A 59 -6.11 0.16 2.71
N VAL A 60 -6.26 1.46 2.41
CA VAL A 60 -7.45 2.25 2.79
C VAL A 60 -8.76 1.69 2.22
N HIS A 61 -8.72 1.02 1.08
CA HIS A 61 -9.88 0.41 0.45
C HIS A 61 -10.46 -0.79 1.22
N TRP A 62 -9.73 -1.30 2.22
CA TRP A 62 -10.22 -2.35 3.12
C TRP A 62 -10.95 -1.79 4.34
N PHE A 63 -10.77 -0.50 4.65
CA PHE A 63 -11.28 0.11 5.87
C PHE A 63 -12.75 0.53 5.73
N ASP A 64 -13.45 0.55 6.86
CA ASP A 64 -14.72 1.25 7.00
C ASP A 64 -14.44 2.75 7.18
N LEU A 65 -14.52 3.52 6.10
CA LEU A 65 -14.12 4.93 6.08
C LEU A 65 -14.91 5.80 7.07
N PRO A 66 -16.24 5.59 7.25
CA PRO A 66 -17.02 6.32 8.24
C PRO A 66 -16.50 6.22 9.69
N THR A 67 -15.90 5.09 10.06
CA THR A 67 -15.28 4.91 11.38
C THR A 67 -13.80 5.27 11.38
N PHE A 68 -13.10 4.98 10.31
CA PHE A 68 -11.66 5.18 10.22
C PHE A 68 -11.24 6.66 10.18
N TYR A 69 -11.96 7.53 9.47
CA TYR A 69 -11.59 8.95 9.39
C TYR A 69 -11.76 9.70 10.73
N PRO A 70 -12.79 9.45 11.54
CA PRO A 70 -12.83 9.94 12.92
C PRO A 70 -11.62 9.50 13.76
N LEU A 71 -11.23 8.23 13.69
CA LEU A 71 -10.04 7.73 14.40
C LEU A 71 -8.77 8.48 13.97
N VAL A 72 -8.53 8.66 12.66
CA VAL A 72 -7.42 9.46 12.15
C VAL A 72 -7.45 10.89 12.67
N THR A 73 -8.64 11.49 12.69
CA THR A 73 -8.85 12.87 13.20
C THR A 73 -8.53 12.99 14.69
N ARG A 74 -8.82 11.95 15.50
CA ARG A 74 -8.46 11.90 16.92
C ARG A 74 -6.95 11.78 17.13
N LEU A 75 -6.28 10.96 16.33
CA LEU A 75 -4.83 10.72 16.44
C LEU A 75 -3.99 11.94 16.03
N LEU A 76 -4.40 12.64 14.99
CA LEU A 76 -3.64 13.76 14.43
C LEU A 76 -3.65 14.98 15.35
N ARG A 77 -2.47 15.56 15.57
CA ARG A 77 -2.34 16.82 16.32
C ARG A 77 -3.08 17.97 15.63
N LYS A 78 -3.58 18.88 16.42
CA LYS A 78 -4.29 20.09 15.96
C LYS A 78 -3.63 21.33 16.57
N PRO A 79 -3.22 22.33 15.75
CA PRO A 79 -3.21 22.30 14.29
C PRO A 79 -2.00 21.54 13.71
N GLY A 80 -2.05 21.20 12.43
CA GLY A 80 -0.90 20.82 11.61
C GLY A 80 -0.65 19.33 11.39
N GLY A 81 -1.42 18.44 12.01
CA GLY A 81 -1.33 17.01 11.72
C GLY A 81 -1.81 16.69 10.30
N VAL A 82 -1.09 15.84 9.58
CA VAL A 82 -1.32 15.50 8.18
C VAL A 82 -1.73 14.04 8.03
N PHE A 83 -2.74 13.80 7.18
CA PHE A 83 -3.13 12.46 6.75
C PHE A 83 -2.75 12.25 5.29
N VAL A 84 -2.12 11.10 5.00
CA VAL A 84 -1.69 10.72 3.66
C VAL A 84 -2.18 9.31 3.32
N ILE A 85 -2.90 9.20 2.22
CA ILE A 85 -3.22 7.92 1.59
C ILE A 85 -2.39 7.84 0.32
N TRP A 86 -1.69 6.75 0.09
CA TRP A 86 -0.91 6.58 -1.12
C TRP A 86 -0.91 5.13 -1.61
N GLY A 87 -0.63 5.00 -2.89
CA GLY A 87 -0.52 3.71 -3.53
C GLY A 87 0.27 3.80 -4.83
N TYR A 88 0.34 2.69 -5.52
CA TYR A 88 0.98 2.61 -6.84
C TYR A 88 0.33 1.52 -7.67
N HIS A 89 0.33 1.74 -8.97
CA HIS A 89 -0.10 0.75 -9.95
C HIS A 89 1.00 -0.29 -10.21
N VAL A 90 0.65 -1.30 -10.99
CA VAL A 90 1.61 -2.26 -11.54
C VAL A 90 2.78 -1.52 -12.20
N PRO A 91 4.02 -1.93 -11.93
CA PRO A 91 5.17 -1.24 -12.50
C PRO A 91 5.26 -1.44 -14.01
N THR A 92 5.73 -0.41 -14.70
CA THR A 92 6.25 -0.54 -16.05
C THR A 92 7.70 -1.01 -15.98
N VAL A 93 8.02 -2.04 -16.73
CA VAL A 93 9.35 -2.68 -16.70
C VAL A 93 10.05 -2.55 -18.05
N SER A 94 9.50 -3.18 -19.09
CA SER A 94 10.05 -3.18 -20.42
C SER A 94 9.02 -3.59 -21.48
N PRO A 95 9.26 -3.30 -22.77
CA PRO A 95 8.37 -3.74 -23.85
C PRO A 95 8.15 -5.26 -23.93
N THR A 96 9.05 -6.06 -23.35
CA THR A 96 8.91 -7.53 -23.29
C THR A 96 8.12 -8.00 -22.08
N ILE A 97 8.26 -7.34 -20.93
CA ILE A 97 7.59 -7.71 -19.66
C ILE A 97 6.15 -7.15 -19.57
N ASP A 98 5.95 -5.93 -20.04
CA ASP A 98 4.66 -5.24 -19.84
C ASP A 98 3.46 -5.97 -20.47
N PRO A 99 3.58 -6.58 -21.68
CA PRO A 99 2.51 -7.42 -22.23
C PRO A 99 2.25 -8.69 -21.40
N LEU A 100 3.28 -9.32 -20.85
CA LEU A 100 3.15 -10.48 -19.96
C LEU A 100 2.44 -10.09 -18.67
N MET A 101 2.80 -8.95 -18.08
CA MET A 101 2.14 -8.40 -16.89
C MET A 101 0.66 -8.14 -17.14
N LYS A 102 0.30 -7.56 -18.28
CA LYS A 102 -1.10 -7.34 -18.65
C LYS A 102 -1.86 -8.66 -18.76
N ARG A 103 -1.27 -9.67 -19.40
CA ARG A 103 -1.88 -11.02 -19.51
C ARG A 103 -2.01 -11.66 -18.13
N PHE A 104 -0.97 -11.60 -17.30
CA PHE A 104 -1.01 -12.10 -15.92
C PHE A 104 -2.10 -11.43 -15.08
N LEU A 105 -2.25 -10.10 -15.18
CA LEU A 105 -3.35 -9.39 -14.52
C LEU A 105 -4.73 -9.94 -14.93
N HIS A 106 -4.93 -10.28 -16.20
CA HIS A 106 -6.18 -10.89 -16.64
C HIS A 106 -6.46 -12.23 -15.93
N THR A 107 -5.44 -13.03 -15.62
CA THR A 107 -5.64 -14.28 -14.87
C THR A 107 -6.05 -14.05 -13.42
N THR A 108 -5.81 -12.87 -12.86
CA THR A 108 -6.20 -12.54 -11.49
C THR A 108 -7.66 -12.07 -11.37
N LEU A 109 -8.31 -11.69 -12.46
CA LEU A 109 -9.68 -11.11 -12.46
C LEU A 109 -10.73 -11.97 -11.72
N PRO A 110 -10.75 -13.32 -11.82
CA PRO A 110 -11.71 -14.14 -11.08
C PRO A 110 -11.61 -14.02 -9.56
N PHE A 111 -10.49 -13.53 -9.04
CA PHE A 111 -10.19 -13.41 -7.62
C PHE A 111 -10.34 -11.98 -7.10
N TRP A 112 -10.88 -11.07 -7.92
CA TRP A 112 -11.06 -9.67 -7.57
C TRP A 112 -12.14 -9.49 -6.51
N ASN A 113 -11.84 -8.59 -5.57
CA ASN A 113 -12.81 -8.00 -4.66
C ASN A 113 -13.13 -6.58 -5.16
N GLU A 114 -14.39 -6.17 -5.13
CA GLU A 114 -14.83 -4.84 -5.57
C GLU A 114 -14.06 -3.70 -4.89
N LYS A 115 -13.65 -3.89 -3.65
CA LYS A 115 -12.86 -2.89 -2.91
C LYS A 115 -11.50 -2.60 -3.53
N ILE A 116 -10.90 -3.57 -4.21
CA ILE A 116 -9.60 -3.42 -4.90
C ILE A 116 -9.71 -2.44 -6.06
N GLN A 117 -10.89 -2.29 -6.67
CA GLN A 117 -11.11 -1.37 -7.78
C GLN A 117 -10.72 0.07 -7.42
N LEU A 118 -10.98 0.51 -6.19
CA LEU A 118 -10.57 1.84 -5.72
C LEU A 118 -9.07 2.07 -5.85
N ALA A 119 -8.24 1.06 -5.55
CA ALA A 119 -6.79 1.16 -5.69
C ALA A 119 -6.36 1.16 -7.16
N PHE A 120 -7.01 0.35 -8.01
CA PHE A 120 -6.75 0.35 -9.46
C PHE A 120 -7.12 1.67 -10.13
N ASP A 121 -8.17 2.34 -9.66
CA ASP A 121 -8.58 3.65 -10.13
C ASP A 121 -7.71 4.80 -9.54
N GLY A 122 -6.69 4.45 -8.75
CA GLY A 122 -5.78 5.41 -8.13
C GLY A 122 -6.46 6.28 -7.08
N TYR A 123 -7.48 5.76 -6.39
CA TYR A 123 -8.28 6.44 -5.37
C TYR A 123 -9.00 7.71 -5.84
N LYS A 124 -9.26 7.86 -7.15
CA LYS A 124 -9.91 9.05 -7.73
C LYS A 124 -11.31 9.31 -7.20
N THR A 125 -12.03 8.25 -6.82
CA THR A 125 -13.39 8.31 -6.29
C THR A 125 -13.47 8.10 -4.79
N LEU A 126 -12.30 7.99 -4.12
CA LEU A 126 -12.26 7.80 -2.67
C LEU A 126 -12.72 9.08 -1.97
N PRO A 127 -13.74 9.04 -1.10
CA PRO A 127 -14.08 10.20 -0.27
C PRO A 127 -12.88 10.61 0.59
N PHE A 128 -12.47 11.88 0.52
CA PHE A 128 -11.32 12.38 1.29
C PHE A 128 -11.70 13.71 1.96
N PRO A 129 -12.32 13.69 3.16
CA PRO A 129 -12.91 14.85 3.80
C PRO A 129 -11.90 15.72 4.59
N PHE A 130 -10.64 15.71 4.18
CA PHE A 130 -9.55 16.48 4.79
C PHE A 130 -9.27 17.73 3.97
N GLU A 131 -8.82 18.81 4.63
CA GLU A 131 -8.48 20.06 3.99
C GLU A 131 -7.17 19.94 3.20
N SER A 132 -7.11 20.53 2.02
CA SER A 132 -5.90 20.47 1.18
C SER A 132 -4.66 21.00 1.91
N VAL A 133 -3.53 20.34 1.66
CA VAL A 133 -2.19 20.79 2.10
C VAL A 133 -1.45 21.56 1.01
N GLY A 134 -2.15 21.96 -0.07
CA GLY A 134 -1.57 22.71 -1.19
C GLY A 134 -0.85 21.82 -2.22
N LEU A 135 -1.07 20.50 -2.19
CA LEU A 135 -0.54 19.56 -3.17
C LEU A 135 -1.65 19.17 -4.17
N GLY A 136 -1.47 19.51 -5.44
CA GLY A 136 -2.44 19.20 -6.49
C GLY A 136 -3.78 19.93 -6.33
N CYS A 137 -4.86 19.30 -6.82
CA CYS A 137 -6.23 19.80 -6.64
C CYS A 137 -6.87 19.15 -5.42
N GLU A 138 -7.70 19.89 -4.69
CA GLU A 138 -8.37 19.39 -3.49
C GLU A 138 -9.17 18.12 -3.78
N GLY A 139 -8.96 17.09 -2.97
CA GLY A 139 -9.64 15.81 -3.09
C GLY A 139 -9.25 14.96 -4.31
N GLN A 140 -8.28 15.41 -5.11
CA GLN A 140 -7.78 14.65 -6.24
C GLN A 140 -6.39 14.06 -5.96
N PRO A 141 -6.13 12.80 -6.34
CA PRO A 141 -4.82 12.20 -6.16
C PRO A 141 -3.75 12.89 -7.00
N VAL A 142 -2.61 13.15 -6.38
CA VAL A 142 -1.38 13.59 -7.07
C VAL A 142 -0.66 12.39 -7.62
N SER A 143 -0.26 12.44 -8.89
CA SER A 143 0.55 11.38 -9.52
C SER A 143 2.04 11.61 -9.26
N LEU A 144 2.78 10.52 -9.04
CA LEU A 144 4.22 10.53 -8.85
C LEU A 144 4.86 9.29 -9.48
N ASP A 145 6.07 9.43 -10.00
CA ASP A 145 6.84 8.31 -10.50
C ASP A 145 7.80 7.81 -9.44
N ILE A 146 7.78 6.51 -9.19
CA ILE A 146 8.63 5.84 -8.19
C ILE A 146 9.59 4.90 -8.94
N PRO A 147 10.76 5.39 -9.39
CA PRO A 147 11.74 4.55 -10.04
C PRO A 147 12.43 3.64 -9.02
N LYS A 148 12.61 2.37 -9.39
CA LYS A 148 13.31 1.35 -8.59
C LYS A 148 14.20 0.50 -9.48
N LYS A 149 15.26 -0.05 -8.88
CA LYS A 149 16.02 -1.16 -9.45
C LYS A 149 15.68 -2.41 -8.66
N ILE A 150 15.20 -3.44 -9.33
CA ILE A 150 14.79 -4.70 -8.67
C ILE A 150 15.35 -5.91 -9.42
N SER A 151 15.66 -6.96 -8.67
CA SER A 151 16.01 -8.27 -9.22
C SER A 151 14.75 -9.03 -9.64
N PHE A 152 14.91 -10.06 -10.45
CA PHE A 152 13.83 -10.95 -10.83
C PHE A 152 13.18 -11.62 -9.61
N ASP A 153 13.97 -12.08 -8.64
CA ASP A 153 13.44 -12.65 -7.40
C ASP A 153 12.55 -11.65 -6.61
N ARG A 154 12.97 -10.38 -6.53
CA ARG A 154 12.15 -9.34 -5.89
C ARG A 154 10.85 -9.08 -6.66
N PHE A 155 10.90 -9.10 -7.99
CA PHE A 155 9.72 -9.00 -8.83
C PHE A 155 8.74 -10.16 -8.58
N LEU A 156 9.20 -11.40 -8.54
CA LEU A 156 8.36 -12.55 -8.25
C LEU A 156 7.77 -12.51 -6.82
N ARG A 157 8.58 -12.09 -5.83
CA ARG A 157 8.07 -11.90 -4.46
C ARG A 157 6.95 -10.86 -4.40
N MET A 158 7.07 -9.79 -5.15
CA MET A 158 6.01 -8.79 -5.28
C MET A 158 4.73 -9.42 -5.84
N LEU A 159 4.80 -10.17 -6.95
CA LEU A 159 3.62 -10.82 -7.53
C LEU A 159 2.98 -11.82 -6.54
N ARG A 160 3.80 -12.62 -5.84
CA ARG A 160 3.33 -13.57 -4.82
C ARG A 160 2.67 -12.90 -3.61
N SER A 161 3.02 -11.65 -3.33
CA SER A 161 2.45 -10.88 -2.22
C SER A 161 1.09 -10.24 -2.54
N TRP A 162 0.64 -10.28 -3.79
CA TRP A 162 -0.66 -9.75 -4.15
C TRP A 162 -1.79 -10.56 -3.53
N SER A 163 -2.76 -9.87 -2.92
CA SER A 163 -3.93 -10.52 -2.30
C SER A 163 -4.67 -11.43 -3.28
N LEU A 164 -4.76 -11.04 -4.54
CA LEU A 164 -5.38 -11.82 -5.61
C LEU A 164 -4.66 -13.16 -5.86
N VAL A 165 -3.33 -13.15 -5.85
CA VAL A 165 -2.51 -14.35 -6.03
C VAL A 165 -2.61 -15.24 -4.79
N ALA A 166 -2.63 -14.65 -3.59
CA ALA A 166 -2.85 -15.39 -2.36
C ALA A 166 -4.24 -16.04 -2.33
N THR A 167 -5.29 -15.30 -2.68
CA THR A 167 -6.67 -15.83 -2.77
C THR A 167 -6.79 -16.99 -3.77
N ALA A 168 -6.16 -16.87 -4.95
CA ALA A 168 -6.13 -17.97 -5.93
C ALA A 168 -5.48 -19.22 -5.35
N LYS A 169 -4.35 -19.04 -4.66
CA LYS A 169 -3.60 -20.14 -4.03
C LYS A 169 -4.41 -20.83 -2.93
N ASP A 170 -5.14 -20.06 -2.11
CA ASP A 170 -6.05 -20.62 -1.07
C ASP A 170 -7.18 -21.46 -1.68
N GLN A 171 -7.54 -21.18 -2.94
CA GLN A 171 -8.49 -21.96 -3.75
C GLN A 171 -7.84 -23.11 -4.52
N GLY A 172 -6.55 -23.38 -4.30
CA GLY A 172 -5.80 -24.45 -4.97
C GLY A 172 -5.32 -24.11 -6.38
N ILE A 173 -5.36 -22.83 -6.77
CA ILE A 173 -4.96 -22.35 -8.10
C ILE A 173 -3.63 -21.61 -8.00
N ASP A 174 -2.58 -22.16 -8.59
CA ASP A 174 -1.27 -21.49 -8.67
C ASP A 174 -1.17 -20.65 -9.95
N LEU A 175 -1.41 -19.35 -9.82
CA LEU A 175 -1.27 -18.39 -10.92
C LEU A 175 0.20 -18.15 -11.33
N LEU A 176 1.15 -18.48 -10.45
CA LEU A 176 2.59 -18.38 -10.72
C LEU A 176 3.21 -19.77 -10.85
N SER A 177 2.61 -20.61 -11.70
CA SER A 177 3.14 -21.92 -12.04
C SER A 177 4.58 -21.81 -12.59
N GLU A 178 5.31 -22.94 -12.61
CA GLU A 178 6.68 -22.98 -13.14
C GLU A 178 6.77 -22.44 -14.58
N GLU A 179 5.75 -22.72 -15.41
CA GLU A 179 5.69 -22.22 -16.79
C GLU A 179 5.58 -20.69 -16.85
N VAL A 180 4.69 -20.10 -16.04
CA VAL A 180 4.49 -18.64 -15.97
C VAL A 180 5.74 -17.97 -15.43
N VAL A 181 6.36 -18.52 -14.40
CA VAL A 181 7.63 -18.02 -13.84
C VAL A 181 8.75 -18.06 -14.88
N LYS A 182 8.87 -19.16 -15.64
CA LYS A 182 9.88 -19.30 -16.68
C LYS A 182 9.68 -18.34 -17.85
N GLU A 183 8.41 -18.06 -18.20
CA GLU A 183 8.10 -17.08 -19.23
C GLU A 183 8.54 -15.66 -18.78
N PHE A 184 8.23 -15.27 -17.53
CA PHE A 184 8.71 -14.02 -16.97
C PHE A 184 10.23 -13.96 -16.87
N GLU A 185 10.90 -15.04 -16.46
CA GLU A 185 12.36 -15.11 -16.35
C GLU A 185 13.03 -14.89 -17.70
N THR A 186 12.51 -15.54 -18.73
CA THR A 186 13.02 -15.40 -20.11
C THR A 186 12.88 -13.97 -20.60
N ALA A 187 11.69 -13.37 -20.40
CA ALA A 187 11.43 -11.99 -20.82
C ALA A 187 12.21 -10.96 -19.97
N TRP A 188 12.56 -11.31 -18.73
CA TRP A 188 13.41 -10.51 -17.86
C TRP A 188 14.86 -10.44 -18.30
N GLY A 189 15.30 -11.41 -19.10
CA GLY A 189 16.70 -11.56 -19.55
C GLY A 189 17.55 -12.42 -18.62
N GLY A 190 16.89 -13.22 -17.75
CA GLY A 190 17.54 -14.13 -16.81
C GLY A 190 17.51 -13.66 -15.36
N PRO A 191 17.71 -14.59 -14.40
CA PRO A 191 17.49 -14.35 -12.98
C PRO A 191 18.49 -13.36 -12.35
N GLN A 192 19.64 -13.16 -12.97
CA GLN A 192 20.71 -12.28 -12.48
C GLN A 192 20.55 -10.82 -12.94
N VAL A 193 19.62 -10.54 -13.85
CA VAL A 193 19.40 -9.20 -14.38
C VAL A 193 18.70 -8.34 -13.33
N ILE A 194 19.22 -7.13 -13.13
CA ILE A 194 18.57 -6.08 -12.35
C ILE A 194 17.91 -5.12 -13.32
N ALA A 195 16.59 -5.07 -13.33
CA ALA A 195 15.83 -4.18 -14.18
C ALA A 195 15.50 -2.85 -13.50
N SER A 196 15.47 -1.78 -14.28
CA SER A 196 14.89 -0.51 -13.87
C SER A 196 13.38 -0.58 -14.10
N VAL A 197 12.60 -0.34 -13.06
CA VAL A 197 11.14 -0.35 -13.11
C VAL A 197 10.59 0.98 -12.60
N THR A 198 9.45 1.40 -13.11
CA THR A 198 8.78 2.61 -12.64
C THR A 198 7.38 2.26 -12.18
N TYR A 199 7.09 2.51 -10.88
CA TYR A 199 5.73 2.46 -10.37
C TYR A 199 5.08 3.82 -10.56
N LYS A 200 3.90 3.85 -11.16
CA LYS A 200 3.05 5.03 -11.19
C LYS A 200 2.32 5.13 -9.86
N GLY A 201 2.82 6.00 -9.01
CA GLY A 201 2.24 6.27 -7.71
C GLY A 201 1.11 7.28 -7.77
N PHE A 202 0.25 7.23 -6.77
CA PHE A 202 -0.81 8.21 -6.53
C PHE A 202 -0.92 8.48 -5.03
N MET A 203 -1.27 9.72 -4.66
CA MET A 203 -1.29 10.15 -3.28
C MET A 203 -2.37 11.19 -3.04
N LEU A 204 -3.14 11.01 -1.96
CA LEU A 204 -4.02 12.01 -1.37
C LEU A 204 -3.39 12.49 -0.06
N ALA A 205 -3.32 13.80 0.13
CA ALA A 205 -2.78 14.39 1.36
C ALA A 205 -3.69 15.51 1.85
N GLY A 206 -3.95 15.54 3.15
CA GLY A 206 -4.80 16.55 3.76
C GLY A 206 -4.54 16.72 5.24
N LYS A 207 -5.05 17.79 5.82
CA LYS A 207 -5.02 18.09 7.27
C LYS A 207 -6.43 18.10 7.84
N VAL A 208 -6.52 17.93 9.14
CA VAL A 208 -7.81 18.02 9.85
C VAL A 208 -8.32 19.45 9.74
N LYS A 209 -9.62 19.60 9.40
CA LYS A 209 -10.34 20.88 9.49
C LYS A 209 -10.39 21.30 10.95
N LEU A 210 -10.11 22.59 11.22
CA LEU A 210 -10.24 23.20 12.54
C LEU A 210 -11.69 23.51 12.86
#